data_ea23c91093bb3f77dce26533eb859734
#
_entry.id   ea23c91093bb3f77dce26533eb859734
#
_cell.length_a   1.000
_cell.length_b   1.000
_cell.length_c   1.000
_cell.angle_alpha   90.00
_cell.angle_beta   90.00
_cell.angle_gamma   90.00
#
_symmetry.space_group_name_H-M   'P 1'
#
loop_
_entity.id
_entity.type
_entity.pdbx_description
1 polymer ?
#
loop_
_entity_poly.entity_id
_entity_poly.type
_entity_poly.pdbx_seq_one_letter_code
_entity_poly.pdbx_strand_id
1 'polypeptide(L)'
;MGLVSFFTDFSTEMVMSVLPLYIVKDLDLSRTLLGAIEGSGELVNYIFRIPSGYISDKIGKRKILVIIGYGISTISKPFFIFVTTFIDTIIVRVADRIGKGIRTAPRDALIADSIGESNTGKAFGVHRTLDQIGAIIGPIFAFLILELFGGNIQYIFLLSIIPGIVSLFVLIYFVKDKIIINHNNKMVNKISFFSSLRKLFIENKTFVYLVIILGIFSLGAFNYSFILLKSTDLGIEQNFVPIIYAIINITHTAIGIPAGILSDKIGKEKVLIIGFILFVLSSLLMYLSEKNNLVYIISIPLIYGLYVGISETVQRALISKYVSEHYRGTAFGFYGLIIGICFLIGNITFGFLWDNYDIS
;
A
#
# COMPACT_ATOMS: atom_id res chain seq x y z
N MET A 1 -10.91 14.81 -5.71
CA MET A 1 -10.36 13.53 -5.19
C MET A 1 -8.83 13.54 -5.06
N GLY A 2 -8.07 14.08 -6.00
CA GLY A 2 -6.59 14.13 -5.90
C GLY A 2 -6.09 14.81 -4.63
N LEU A 3 -6.61 15.99 -4.26
CA LEU A 3 -6.25 16.66 -3.01
C LEU A 3 -6.65 15.86 -1.76
N VAL A 4 -7.78 15.14 -1.81
CA VAL A 4 -8.20 14.24 -0.72
C VAL A 4 -7.15 13.14 -0.50
N SER A 5 -6.69 12.52 -1.59
CA SER A 5 -5.64 11.49 -1.52
C SER A 5 -4.31 12.07 -1.06
N PHE A 6 -3.90 13.22 -1.59
CA PHE A 6 -2.69 13.91 -1.16
C PHE A 6 -2.63 14.10 0.37
N PHE A 7 -3.65 14.72 0.95
CA PHE A 7 -3.66 14.97 2.40
C PHE A 7 -3.78 13.68 3.23
N THR A 8 -4.47 12.67 2.69
CA THR A 8 -4.56 11.38 3.39
C THR A 8 -3.24 10.64 3.37
N ASP A 9 -2.56 10.58 2.23
CA ASP A 9 -1.28 9.90 2.13
C ASP A 9 -0.19 10.70 2.87
N PHE A 10 -0.23 12.03 2.83
CA PHE A 10 0.58 12.85 3.73
C PHE A 10 0.41 12.39 5.19
N SER A 11 -0.82 12.33 5.70
CA SER A 11 -1.13 11.86 7.05
C SER A 11 -0.66 10.42 7.32
N THR A 12 -0.89 9.51 6.35
CA THR A 12 -0.58 8.08 6.52
C THR A 12 0.92 7.85 6.52
N GLU A 13 1.64 8.44 5.57
CA GLU A 13 3.06 8.18 5.38
C GLU A 13 3.93 8.88 6.44
N MET A 14 3.43 9.94 7.10
CA MET A 14 4.02 10.43 8.35
C MET A 14 4.10 9.31 9.39
N VAL A 15 2.98 8.64 9.65
CA VAL A 15 2.89 7.57 10.66
C VAL A 15 3.69 6.35 10.22
N MET A 16 3.56 5.93 8.96
CA MET A 16 4.20 4.72 8.42
C MET A 16 5.72 4.81 8.41
N SER A 17 6.29 6.02 8.31
CA SER A 17 7.74 6.25 8.31
C SER A 17 8.41 5.97 9.66
N VAL A 18 7.64 5.97 10.75
CA VAL A 18 8.16 5.78 12.12
C VAL A 18 7.55 4.58 12.85
N LEU A 19 6.41 4.07 12.36
CA LEU A 19 5.69 2.98 13.03
C LEU A 19 6.54 1.72 13.28
N PRO A 20 7.40 1.26 12.36
CA PRO A 20 8.25 0.09 12.60
C PRO A 20 9.21 0.29 13.77
N LEU A 21 9.77 1.50 13.92
CA LEU A 21 10.66 1.84 15.03
C LEU A 21 9.89 1.87 16.35
N TYR A 22 8.73 2.52 16.35
CA TYR A 22 7.87 2.56 17.53
C TYR A 22 7.52 1.14 18.02
N ILE A 23 7.14 0.24 17.09
CA ILE A 23 6.80 -1.15 17.42
C ILE A 23 7.99 -1.92 18.01
N VAL A 24 9.17 -1.83 17.39
CA VAL A 24 10.31 -2.67 17.78
C VAL A 24 11.15 -2.02 18.88
N LYS A 25 11.32 -0.68 18.89
CA LYS A 25 12.21 -0.03 19.84
C LYS A 25 11.50 0.54 21.06
N ASP A 26 10.31 1.15 20.86
CA ASP A 26 9.60 1.80 21.97
C ASP A 26 8.67 0.82 22.70
N LEU A 27 8.00 -0.10 21.96
CA LEU A 27 7.15 -1.15 22.53
C LEU A 27 7.88 -2.46 22.82
N ASP A 28 9.16 -2.57 22.43
CA ASP A 28 10.01 -3.78 22.60
C ASP A 28 9.36 -5.06 22.03
N LEU A 29 8.62 -4.90 20.91
CA LEU A 29 8.01 -6.03 20.22
C LEU A 29 8.99 -6.65 19.22
N SER A 30 8.93 -7.97 19.06
CA SER A 30 9.79 -8.68 18.12
C SER A 30 9.53 -8.31 16.66
N ARG A 31 10.51 -8.51 15.79
CA ARG A 31 10.37 -8.34 14.34
C ARG A 31 9.36 -9.32 13.74
N THR A 32 9.19 -10.48 14.35
CA THR A 32 8.13 -11.45 14.03
C THR A 32 6.74 -10.80 14.20
N LEU A 33 6.51 -10.12 15.32
CA LEU A 33 5.25 -9.44 15.60
C LEU A 33 5.04 -8.22 14.67
N LEU A 34 6.10 -7.50 14.34
CA LEU A 34 6.03 -6.45 13.31
C LEU A 34 5.57 -7.04 11.96
N GLY A 35 6.14 -8.16 11.54
CA GLY A 35 5.73 -8.87 10.33
C GLY A 35 4.26 -9.27 10.34
N ALA A 36 3.75 -9.73 11.49
CA ALA A 36 2.35 -10.07 11.68
C ALA A 36 1.43 -8.84 11.61
N ILE A 37 1.83 -7.71 12.20
CA ILE A 37 1.07 -6.44 12.17
C ILE A 37 0.97 -5.92 10.73
N GLU A 38 2.10 -5.80 10.02
CA GLU A 38 2.13 -5.27 8.65
C GLU A 38 1.43 -6.19 7.66
N GLY A 39 1.70 -7.49 7.73
CA GLY A 39 1.08 -8.48 6.86
C GLY A 39 -0.43 -8.60 7.05
N SER A 40 -0.92 -8.62 8.32
CA SER A 40 -2.35 -8.66 8.60
C SER A 40 -3.06 -7.39 8.13
N GLY A 41 -2.44 -6.23 8.29
CA GLY A 41 -2.96 -4.98 7.77
C GLY A 41 -3.17 -5.03 6.25
N GLU A 42 -2.19 -5.51 5.49
CA GLU A 42 -2.30 -5.59 4.04
C GLU A 42 -3.34 -6.64 3.58
N LEU A 43 -3.40 -7.79 4.23
CA LEU A 43 -4.43 -8.80 3.97
C LEU A 43 -5.84 -8.23 4.19
N VAL A 44 -6.06 -7.53 5.31
CA VAL A 44 -7.35 -6.92 5.64
C VAL A 44 -7.75 -5.85 4.61
N ASN A 45 -6.80 -5.04 4.14
CA ASN A 45 -7.03 -4.08 3.06
C ASN A 45 -7.62 -4.76 1.81
N TYR A 46 -7.05 -5.89 1.38
CA TYR A 46 -7.58 -6.65 0.24
C TYR A 46 -8.95 -7.28 0.53
N ILE A 47 -9.16 -7.84 1.72
CA ILE A 47 -10.44 -8.45 2.11
C ILE A 47 -11.58 -7.42 2.03
N PHE A 48 -11.38 -6.21 2.56
CA PHE A 48 -12.44 -5.19 2.60
C PHE A 48 -12.63 -4.46 1.26
N ARG A 49 -11.66 -4.47 0.37
CA ARG A 49 -11.75 -3.84 -0.95
C ARG A 49 -12.81 -4.48 -1.85
N ILE A 50 -12.99 -5.80 -1.77
CA ILE A 50 -13.95 -6.55 -2.63
C ILE A 50 -15.40 -6.18 -2.25
N PRO A 51 -15.87 -6.37 -1.00
CA PRO A 51 -17.24 -6.07 -0.63
C PRO A 51 -17.55 -4.58 -0.73
N SER A 52 -16.59 -3.69 -0.50
CA SER A 52 -16.82 -2.24 -0.59
C SER A 52 -17.21 -1.80 -1.99
N GLY A 53 -16.58 -2.35 -3.03
CA GLY A 53 -16.96 -2.11 -4.41
C GLY A 53 -18.39 -2.55 -4.70
N TYR A 54 -18.73 -3.78 -4.32
CA TYR A 54 -20.09 -4.32 -4.51
C TYR A 54 -21.17 -3.48 -3.78
N ILE A 55 -20.91 -3.12 -2.52
CA ILE A 55 -21.83 -2.30 -1.71
C ILE A 55 -21.99 -0.92 -2.34
N SER A 56 -20.89 -0.31 -2.81
CA SER A 56 -20.87 0.97 -3.50
C SER A 56 -21.78 0.99 -4.73
N ASP A 57 -21.69 -0.03 -5.57
CA ASP A 57 -22.48 -0.16 -6.79
C ASP A 57 -23.97 -0.42 -6.48
N LYS A 58 -24.26 -1.17 -5.40
CA LYS A 58 -25.64 -1.45 -4.96
C LYS A 58 -26.34 -0.23 -4.38
N ILE A 59 -25.61 0.57 -3.57
CA ILE A 59 -26.19 1.75 -2.90
C ILE A 59 -26.30 2.93 -3.87
N GLY A 60 -25.42 3.01 -4.89
CA GLY A 60 -25.37 4.12 -5.84
C GLY A 60 -24.88 5.46 -5.21
N LYS A 61 -24.46 5.44 -3.94
CA LYS A 61 -23.94 6.60 -3.20
C LYS A 61 -22.48 6.32 -2.79
N ARG A 62 -21.57 6.58 -3.71
CA ARG A 62 -20.14 6.25 -3.55
C ARG A 62 -19.45 7.11 -2.50
N LYS A 63 -19.80 8.39 -2.41
CA LYS A 63 -19.19 9.37 -1.50
C LYS A 63 -19.30 8.95 -0.04
N ILE A 64 -20.41 8.33 0.39
CA ILE A 64 -20.62 7.91 1.78
C ILE A 64 -19.57 6.87 2.20
N LEU A 65 -19.35 5.83 1.38
CA LEU A 65 -18.34 4.79 1.67
C LEU A 65 -16.93 5.37 1.67
N VAL A 66 -16.68 6.32 0.78
CA VAL A 66 -15.39 7.04 0.72
C VAL A 66 -15.18 7.85 2.01
N ILE A 67 -16.19 8.58 2.50
CA ILE A 67 -16.11 9.32 3.77
C ILE A 67 -15.87 8.37 4.96
N ILE A 68 -16.61 7.27 5.04
CA ILE A 68 -16.43 6.27 6.11
C ILE A 68 -15.00 5.72 6.09
N GLY A 69 -14.49 5.32 4.91
CA GLY A 69 -13.15 4.76 4.79
C GLY A 69 -12.04 5.75 5.15
N TYR A 70 -12.12 7.00 4.69
CA TYR A 70 -11.16 8.04 5.07
C TYR A 70 -11.31 8.43 6.55
N GLY A 71 -12.54 8.46 7.09
CA GLY A 71 -12.82 8.74 8.49
C GLY A 71 -12.18 7.71 9.42
N ILE A 72 -12.41 6.43 9.17
CA ILE A 72 -11.80 5.34 9.95
C ILE A 72 -10.27 5.45 9.92
N SER A 73 -9.67 5.61 8.74
CA SER A 73 -8.21 5.74 8.60
C SER A 73 -7.66 7.01 9.27
N THR A 74 -8.38 8.13 9.26
CA THR A 74 -7.94 9.36 9.92
C THR A 74 -8.01 9.25 11.44
N ILE A 75 -9.09 8.67 11.96
CA ILE A 75 -9.31 8.53 13.40
C ILE A 75 -8.37 7.48 14.01
N SER A 76 -8.08 6.39 13.32
CA SER A 76 -7.23 5.32 13.86
C SER A 76 -5.80 5.75 14.15
N LYS A 77 -5.20 6.65 13.35
CA LYS A 77 -3.79 7.03 13.48
C LYS A 77 -3.40 7.64 14.83
N PRO A 78 -4.13 8.63 15.38
CA PRO A 78 -3.81 9.16 16.71
C PRO A 78 -3.89 8.12 17.83
N PHE A 79 -4.68 7.04 17.64
CA PHE A 79 -4.76 5.98 18.64
C PHE A 79 -3.47 5.22 18.85
N PHE A 80 -2.48 5.31 17.93
CA PHE A 80 -1.14 4.78 18.18
C PHE A 80 -0.47 5.37 19.42
N ILE A 81 -0.90 6.54 19.91
CA ILE A 81 -0.39 7.14 21.16
C ILE A 81 -0.71 6.26 22.37
N PHE A 82 -1.85 5.56 22.35
CA PHE A 82 -2.35 4.74 23.46
C PHE A 82 -1.94 3.27 23.36
N VAL A 83 -1.22 2.93 22.33
CA VAL A 83 -0.80 1.55 22.08
C VAL A 83 0.36 1.18 23.00
N THR A 84 0.23 0.08 23.70
CA THR A 84 1.23 -0.44 24.65
C THR A 84 1.55 -1.91 24.43
N THR A 85 0.69 -2.64 23.70
CA THR A 85 0.82 -4.08 23.46
C THR A 85 0.72 -4.43 21.99
N PHE A 86 1.08 -5.67 21.66
CA PHE A 86 0.87 -6.23 20.32
C PHE A 86 -0.61 -6.17 19.89
N ILE A 87 -1.53 -6.50 20.83
CA ILE A 87 -2.98 -6.53 20.52
C ILE A 87 -3.49 -5.13 20.19
N ASP A 88 -3.10 -4.13 20.96
CA ASP A 88 -3.49 -2.75 20.69
C ASP A 88 -2.95 -2.29 19.33
N THR A 89 -1.68 -2.61 19.04
CA THR A 89 -1.03 -2.24 17.79
C THR A 89 -1.76 -2.84 16.58
N ILE A 90 -2.06 -4.14 16.63
CA ILE A 90 -2.74 -4.82 15.52
C ILE A 90 -4.17 -4.31 15.33
N ILE A 91 -4.90 -3.98 16.40
CA ILE A 91 -6.24 -3.42 16.32
C ILE A 91 -6.22 -2.07 15.61
N VAL A 92 -5.34 -1.16 16.02
CA VAL A 92 -5.22 0.17 15.41
C VAL A 92 -4.78 0.07 13.95
N ARG A 93 -3.78 -0.79 13.66
CA ARG A 93 -3.28 -1.02 12.30
C ARG A 93 -4.36 -1.61 11.39
N VAL A 94 -5.07 -2.62 11.85
CA VAL A 94 -6.16 -3.26 11.11
C VAL A 94 -7.29 -2.26 10.88
N ALA A 95 -7.66 -1.43 11.85
CA ALA A 95 -8.68 -0.39 11.68
C ALA A 95 -8.29 0.61 10.57
N ASP A 96 -7.05 1.11 10.55
CA ASP A 96 -6.55 1.95 9.45
C ASP A 96 -6.69 1.26 8.09
N ARG A 97 -6.32 -0.03 8.01
CA ARG A 97 -6.35 -0.81 6.77
C ARG A 97 -7.77 -1.18 6.32
N ILE A 98 -8.71 -1.40 7.24
CA ILE A 98 -10.14 -1.49 6.93
C ILE A 98 -10.61 -0.20 6.24
N GLY A 99 -10.25 0.96 6.80
CA GLY A 99 -10.56 2.26 6.20
C GLY A 99 -10.03 2.38 4.77
N LYS A 100 -8.78 1.96 4.52
CA LYS A 100 -8.17 1.92 3.19
C LYS A 100 -8.91 0.98 2.24
N GLY A 101 -9.26 -0.22 2.70
CA GLY A 101 -10.01 -1.22 1.91
C GLY A 101 -11.40 -0.71 1.51
N ILE A 102 -12.15 -0.14 2.46
CA ILE A 102 -13.49 0.38 2.22
C ILE A 102 -13.50 1.52 1.19
N ARG A 103 -12.54 2.44 1.24
CA ARG A 103 -12.54 3.64 0.37
C ARG A 103 -12.03 3.37 -1.04
N THR A 104 -11.14 2.39 -1.27
CA THR A 104 -10.35 2.27 -2.50
C THR A 104 -11.23 2.07 -3.74
N ALA A 105 -12.08 1.04 -3.75
CA ALA A 105 -12.94 0.77 -4.91
C ALA A 105 -14.01 1.86 -5.16
N PRO A 106 -14.75 2.35 -4.14
CA PRO A 106 -15.69 3.44 -4.32
C PRO A 106 -15.05 4.75 -4.78
N ARG A 107 -13.82 5.06 -4.30
CA ARG A 107 -13.05 6.24 -4.71
C ARG A 107 -12.71 6.19 -6.19
N ASP A 108 -12.15 5.06 -6.64
CA ASP A 108 -11.74 4.89 -8.02
C ASP A 108 -12.95 4.98 -8.97
N ALA A 109 -14.07 4.41 -8.57
CA ALA A 109 -15.33 4.51 -9.28
C ALA A 109 -15.87 5.96 -9.31
N LEU A 110 -15.79 6.71 -8.19
CA LEU A 110 -16.20 8.12 -8.13
C LEU A 110 -15.36 9.01 -9.07
N ILE A 111 -14.07 8.73 -9.21
CA ILE A 111 -13.18 9.41 -10.15
C ILE A 111 -13.61 9.12 -11.58
N ALA A 112 -13.84 7.84 -11.92
CA ALA A 112 -14.28 7.44 -13.26
C ALA A 112 -15.60 8.08 -13.66
N ASP A 113 -16.60 8.11 -12.76
CA ASP A 113 -17.92 8.69 -13.03
C ASP A 113 -17.93 10.21 -13.20
N SER A 114 -16.95 10.89 -12.61
CA SER A 114 -16.92 12.37 -12.66
C SER A 114 -16.41 12.92 -13.99
N ILE A 115 -15.81 12.10 -14.83
CA ILE A 115 -15.11 12.49 -16.05
C ILE A 115 -15.57 11.60 -17.21
N GLY A 116 -15.76 12.17 -18.41
CA GLY A 116 -16.10 11.38 -19.60
C GLY A 116 -14.98 10.40 -19.96
N GLU A 117 -15.34 9.32 -20.67
CA GLU A 117 -14.45 8.19 -21.01
C GLU A 117 -13.12 8.62 -21.64
N SER A 118 -13.12 9.69 -22.46
CA SER A 118 -11.93 10.21 -23.16
C SER A 118 -10.83 10.76 -22.23
N ASN A 119 -11.17 11.17 -21.00
CA ASN A 119 -10.24 11.83 -20.07
C ASN A 119 -9.93 11.03 -18.79
N THR A 120 -10.43 9.81 -18.70
CA THR A 120 -10.27 8.95 -17.51
C THR A 120 -8.82 8.71 -17.18
N GLY A 121 -7.96 8.42 -18.14
CA GLY A 121 -6.52 8.24 -17.94
C GLY A 121 -5.83 9.46 -17.35
N LYS A 122 -6.16 10.67 -17.84
CA LYS A 122 -5.61 11.94 -17.31
C LYS A 122 -6.04 12.16 -15.86
N ALA A 123 -7.30 11.86 -15.53
CA ALA A 123 -7.81 12.02 -14.17
C ALA A 123 -7.13 11.10 -13.17
N PHE A 124 -6.97 9.81 -13.52
CA PHE A 124 -6.24 8.87 -12.68
C PHE A 124 -4.75 9.24 -12.59
N GLY A 125 -4.15 9.76 -13.65
CA GLY A 125 -2.78 10.27 -13.65
C GLY A 125 -2.60 11.42 -12.65
N VAL A 126 -3.44 12.45 -12.71
CA VAL A 126 -3.42 13.58 -11.76
C VAL A 126 -3.68 13.10 -10.33
N HIS A 127 -4.66 12.21 -10.14
CA HIS A 127 -4.93 11.62 -8.83
C HIS A 127 -3.69 10.90 -8.27
N ARG A 128 -3.07 10.03 -9.07
CA ARG A 128 -1.88 9.26 -8.63
C ARG A 128 -0.68 10.17 -8.36
N THR A 129 -0.48 11.22 -9.15
CA THR A 129 0.60 12.18 -8.91
C THR A 129 0.43 12.89 -7.57
N LEU A 130 -0.77 13.37 -7.26
CA LEU A 130 -1.04 14.02 -5.98
C LEU A 130 -0.92 13.04 -4.79
N ASP A 131 -1.40 11.83 -4.93
CA ASP A 131 -1.24 10.71 -3.99
C ASP A 131 0.25 10.51 -3.63
N GLN A 132 1.09 10.37 -4.66
CA GLN A 132 2.53 10.16 -4.49
C GLN A 132 3.27 11.38 -3.90
N ILE A 133 2.87 12.60 -4.25
CA ILE A 133 3.44 13.81 -3.64
C ILE A 133 3.15 13.80 -2.13
N GLY A 134 1.93 13.43 -1.72
CA GLY A 134 1.59 13.25 -0.30
C GLY A 134 2.47 12.20 0.37
N ALA A 135 2.69 11.07 -0.30
CA ALA A 135 3.52 9.99 0.21
C ALA A 135 5.01 10.35 0.37
N ILE A 136 5.52 11.30 -0.41
CA ILE A 136 6.90 11.82 -0.27
C ILE A 136 6.98 12.86 0.84
N ILE A 137 6.02 13.79 0.89
CA ILE A 137 6.03 14.91 1.84
C ILE A 137 5.80 14.41 3.27
N GLY A 138 4.96 13.38 3.47
CA GLY A 138 4.65 12.83 4.78
C GLY A 138 5.88 12.47 5.63
N PRO A 139 6.77 11.62 5.15
CA PRO A 139 8.00 11.28 5.86
C PRO A 139 8.94 12.46 6.10
N ILE A 140 9.01 13.42 5.16
CA ILE A 140 9.82 14.64 5.35
C ILE A 140 9.28 15.45 6.52
N PHE A 141 7.97 15.61 6.64
CA PHE A 141 7.35 16.27 7.78
C PHE A 141 7.51 15.48 9.08
N ALA A 142 7.48 14.14 9.03
CA ALA A 142 7.78 13.31 10.18
C ALA A 142 9.20 13.55 10.69
N PHE A 143 10.20 13.65 9.81
CA PHE A 143 11.57 14.03 10.15
C PHE A 143 11.61 15.39 10.85
N LEU A 144 10.97 16.42 10.26
CA LEU A 144 10.96 17.77 10.85
C LEU A 144 10.32 17.78 12.24
N ILE A 145 9.25 17.00 12.46
CA ILE A 145 8.61 16.88 13.77
C ILE A 145 9.56 16.22 14.78
N LEU A 146 10.27 15.15 14.40
CA LEU A 146 11.25 14.51 15.28
C LEU A 146 12.36 15.49 15.69
N GLU A 147 12.90 16.27 14.75
CA GLU A 147 13.90 17.29 15.04
C GLU A 147 13.39 18.38 15.98
N LEU A 148 12.16 18.88 15.76
CA LEU A 148 11.58 19.95 16.54
C LEU A 148 11.16 19.51 17.95
N PHE A 149 10.73 18.26 18.12
CA PHE A 149 10.19 17.73 19.38
C PHE A 149 11.10 16.69 20.06
N GLY A 150 12.41 16.75 19.79
CA GLY A 150 13.41 15.95 20.49
C GLY A 150 13.28 14.44 20.30
N GLY A 151 12.89 13.98 19.10
CA GLY A 151 12.81 12.57 18.75
C GLY A 151 11.54 11.84 19.22
N ASN A 152 10.56 12.54 19.80
CA ASN A 152 9.35 11.91 20.31
C ASN A 152 8.35 11.57 19.19
N ILE A 153 8.23 10.28 18.88
CA ILE A 153 7.34 9.72 17.82
C ILE A 153 5.86 10.02 18.09
N GLN A 154 5.44 10.15 19.35
CA GLN A 154 4.02 10.36 19.70
C GLN A 154 3.45 11.64 19.08
N TYR A 155 4.28 12.69 18.91
CA TYR A 155 3.86 13.92 18.24
C TYR A 155 3.52 13.69 16.75
N ILE A 156 4.17 12.73 16.09
CA ILE A 156 3.84 12.36 14.70
C ILE A 156 2.44 11.74 14.64
N PHE A 157 2.12 10.82 15.56
CA PHE A 157 0.79 10.22 15.63
C PHE A 157 -0.29 11.27 15.87
N LEU A 158 -0.04 12.21 16.80
CA LEU A 158 -0.98 13.28 17.10
C LEU A 158 -1.15 14.25 15.92
N LEU A 159 -0.05 14.75 15.37
CA LEU A 159 -0.08 15.77 14.32
C LEU A 159 -0.54 15.21 12.97
N SER A 160 -0.45 13.89 12.75
CA SER A 160 -0.97 13.24 11.54
C SER A 160 -2.48 13.40 11.36
N ILE A 161 -3.22 13.72 12.44
CA ILE A 161 -4.66 13.98 12.36
C ILE A 161 -4.97 15.25 11.54
N ILE A 162 -4.07 16.25 11.55
CA ILE A 162 -4.28 17.54 10.90
C ILE A 162 -4.49 17.36 9.39
N PRO A 163 -3.54 16.80 8.61
CA PRO A 163 -3.77 16.55 7.20
C PRO A 163 -4.92 15.57 6.96
N GLY A 164 -5.16 14.59 7.86
CA GLY A 164 -6.31 13.70 7.79
C GLY A 164 -7.65 14.43 7.87
N ILE A 165 -7.81 15.39 8.79
CA ILE A 165 -9.00 16.23 8.90
C ILE A 165 -9.16 17.13 7.66
N VAL A 166 -8.07 17.72 7.17
CA VAL A 166 -8.11 18.52 5.93
C VAL A 166 -8.59 17.67 4.75
N SER A 167 -8.13 16.43 4.65
CA SER A 167 -8.61 15.47 3.64
C SER A 167 -10.13 15.26 3.73
N LEU A 168 -10.65 15.00 4.94
CA LEU A 168 -12.08 14.81 5.16
C LEU A 168 -12.88 16.10 4.87
N PHE A 169 -12.37 17.24 5.26
CA PHE A 169 -12.99 18.52 4.96
C PHE A 169 -13.11 18.73 3.44
N VAL A 170 -12.02 18.54 2.69
CA VAL A 170 -12.03 18.63 1.22
C VAL A 170 -13.01 17.63 0.61
N LEU A 171 -13.07 16.39 1.14
CA LEU A 171 -13.98 15.37 0.65
C LEU A 171 -15.45 15.73 0.87
N ILE A 172 -15.79 16.20 2.07
CA ILE A 172 -17.18 16.50 2.45
C ILE A 172 -17.71 17.71 1.66
N TYR A 173 -16.93 18.77 1.58
CA TYR A 173 -17.42 20.04 1.03
C TYR A 173 -17.18 20.20 -0.47
N PHE A 174 -16.10 19.67 -1.04
CA PHE A 174 -15.74 19.94 -2.44
C PHE A 174 -15.98 18.76 -3.38
N VAL A 175 -16.14 17.53 -2.87
CA VAL A 175 -16.42 16.38 -3.73
C VAL A 175 -17.94 16.17 -3.82
N LYS A 176 -18.46 16.17 -5.05
CA LYS A 176 -19.88 15.89 -5.31
C LYS A 176 -20.08 14.45 -5.70
N ASP A 177 -21.15 13.84 -5.21
CA ASP A 177 -21.59 12.51 -5.63
C ASP A 177 -22.48 12.64 -6.86
N LYS A 178 -22.24 11.87 -7.91
CA LYS A 178 -23.21 11.71 -8.98
C LYS A 178 -24.14 10.56 -8.59
N ILE A 179 -25.39 10.88 -8.30
CA ILE A 179 -26.41 9.85 -8.08
C ILE A 179 -26.64 9.16 -9.41
N ILE A 180 -26.12 7.96 -9.57
CA ILE A 180 -26.42 7.12 -10.72
C ILE A 180 -27.79 6.49 -10.44
N ILE A 181 -28.85 7.13 -10.94
CA ILE A 181 -30.16 6.49 -10.99
C ILE A 181 -30.07 5.42 -12.06
N ASN A 182 -29.84 4.20 -11.64
CA ASN A 182 -29.85 3.03 -12.52
C ASN A 182 -31.28 2.80 -13.04
N HIS A 183 -31.70 3.51 -14.08
CA HIS A 183 -32.97 3.28 -14.78
C HIS A 183 -32.99 1.97 -15.58
N ASN A 184 -31.88 1.31 -15.75
CA ASN A 184 -31.80 -0.01 -16.35
C ASN A 184 -31.48 -1.05 -15.29
N ASN A 185 -32.50 -1.61 -14.66
CA ASN A 185 -32.49 -2.97 -14.09
C ASN A 185 -32.29 -4.00 -15.24
N LYS A 186 -31.30 -3.84 -16.12
CA LYS A 186 -30.76 -4.97 -16.81
C LYS A 186 -30.16 -5.82 -15.69
N MET A 187 -30.84 -6.95 -15.42
CA MET A 187 -30.32 -8.04 -14.60
C MET A 187 -28.84 -8.21 -14.97
N VAL A 188 -27.95 -7.56 -14.22
CA VAL A 188 -26.59 -8.05 -14.12
C VAL A 188 -26.81 -9.43 -13.53
N ASN A 189 -26.81 -10.43 -14.40
CA ASN A 189 -26.87 -11.82 -13.99
C ASN A 189 -25.93 -11.91 -12.79
N LYS A 190 -26.51 -12.19 -11.62
CA LYS A 190 -25.78 -12.36 -10.35
C LYS A 190 -24.91 -13.61 -10.48
N ILE A 191 -23.87 -13.53 -11.32
CA ILE A 191 -22.87 -14.57 -11.34
C ILE A 191 -22.18 -14.44 -9.99
N SER A 192 -22.40 -15.43 -9.13
CA SER A 192 -21.74 -15.48 -7.82
C SER A 192 -20.22 -15.32 -8.01
N PHE A 193 -19.57 -14.60 -7.11
CA PHE A 193 -18.10 -14.47 -7.09
C PHE A 193 -17.42 -15.84 -7.28
N PHE A 194 -17.90 -16.87 -6.58
CA PHE A 194 -17.37 -18.23 -6.69
C PHE A 194 -17.59 -18.87 -8.07
N SER A 195 -18.71 -18.60 -8.74
CA SER A 195 -18.94 -19.14 -10.09
C SER A 195 -18.08 -18.41 -11.14
N SER A 196 -17.88 -17.10 -10.98
CA SER A 196 -16.95 -16.32 -11.81
C SER A 196 -15.50 -16.78 -11.60
N LEU A 197 -15.12 -17.06 -10.36
CA LEU A 197 -13.81 -17.58 -10.01
C LEU A 197 -13.57 -18.96 -10.64
N ARG A 198 -14.55 -19.88 -10.53
CA ARG A 198 -14.46 -21.22 -11.13
C ARG A 198 -14.27 -21.14 -12.65
N LYS A 199 -15.03 -20.29 -13.34
CA LYS A 199 -14.88 -20.06 -14.78
C LYS A 199 -13.50 -19.49 -15.11
N LEU A 200 -13.04 -18.49 -14.36
CA LEU A 200 -11.72 -17.89 -14.53
C LEU A 200 -10.60 -18.94 -14.43
N PHE A 201 -10.68 -19.85 -13.47
CA PHE A 201 -9.71 -20.94 -13.29
C PHE A 201 -9.71 -21.94 -14.43
N ILE A 202 -10.89 -22.29 -14.95
CA ILE A 202 -11.01 -23.28 -16.05
C ILE A 202 -10.56 -22.66 -17.37
N GLU A 203 -10.98 -21.43 -17.65
CA GLU A 203 -10.81 -20.78 -18.94
C GLU A 203 -9.46 -20.07 -19.08
N ASN A 204 -8.79 -19.70 -17.96
CA ASN A 204 -7.61 -18.86 -17.98
C ASN A 204 -6.44 -19.39 -17.13
N LYS A 205 -5.83 -20.47 -17.59
CA LYS A 205 -4.68 -21.11 -16.94
C LYS A 205 -3.50 -20.16 -16.77
N THR A 206 -3.26 -19.24 -17.72
CA THR A 206 -2.16 -18.27 -17.68
C THR A 206 -2.30 -17.32 -16.49
N PHE A 207 -3.51 -16.87 -16.20
CA PHE A 207 -3.79 -16.06 -15.01
C PHE A 207 -3.53 -16.84 -13.72
N VAL A 208 -3.93 -18.12 -13.67
CA VAL A 208 -3.67 -18.97 -12.50
C VAL A 208 -2.18 -19.13 -12.25
N TYR A 209 -1.40 -19.44 -13.29
CA TYR A 209 0.06 -19.52 -13.17
C TYR A 209 0.69 -18.19 -12.73
N LEU A 210 0.22 -17.07 -13.27
CA LEU A 210 0.67 -15.74 -12.83
C LEU A 210 0.44 -15.55 -11.34
N VAL A 211 -0.76 -15.84 -10.82
CA VAL A 211 -1.08 -15.66 -9.40
C VAL A 211 -0.23 -16.60 -8.52
N ILE A 212 0.00 -17.83 -8.95
CA ILE A 212 0.89 -18.76 -8.22
C ILE A 212 2.32 -18.22 -8.15
N ILE A 213 2.88 -17.77 -9.26
CA ILE A 213 4.25 -17.21 -9.30
C ILE A 213 4.36 -15.98 -8.41
N LEU A 214 3.39 -15.07 -8.49
CA LEU A 214 3.36 -13.86 -7.67
C LEU A 214 3.16 -14.20 -6.19
N GLY A 215 2.35 -15.21 -5.86
CA GLY A 215 2.16 -15.72 -4.51
C GLY A 215 3.46 -16.29 -3.93
N ILE A 216 4.15 -17.14 -4.68
CA ILE A 216 5.46 -17.70 -4.27
C ILE A 216 6.47 -16.59 -4.04
N PHE A 217 6.53 -15.60 -4.95
CA PHE A 217 7.40 -14.45 -4.77
C PHE A 217 7.05 -13.67 -3.49
N SER A 218 5.75 -13.46 -3.23
CA SER A 218 5.27 -12.74 -2.05
C SER A 218 5.56 -13.44 -0.74
N LEU A 219 5.74 -14.77 -0.74
CA LEU A 219 6.21 -15.52 0.44
C LEU A 219 7.66 -15.17 0.80
N GLY A 220 8.49 -14.81 -0.18
CA GLY A 220 9.87 -14.38 0.04
C GLY A 220 10.02 -12.86 0.15
N ALA A 221 8.99 -12.09 -0.15
CA ALA A 221 9.04 -10.64 -0.11
C ALA A 221 8.73 -10.11 1.30
N PHE A 222 9.51 -9.13 1.73
CA PHE A 222 9.31 -8.45 3.00
C PHE A 222 8.85 -6.99 2.82
N ASN A 223 8.26 -6.43 3.88
CA ASN A 223 7.79 -5.04 3.91
C ASN A 223 8.97 -4.06 4.04
N TYR A 224 8.81 -2.83 3.55
CA TYR A 224 9.76 -1.73 3.73
C TYR A 224 10.12 -1.47 5.20
N SER A 225 9.23 -1.83 6.13
CA SER A 225 9.43 -1.70 7.58
C SER A 225 10.72 -2.36 8.05
N PHE A 226 11.12 -3.48 7.45
CA PHE A 226 12.38 -4.13 7.75
C PHE A 226 13.60 -3.35 7.25
N ILE A 227 13.48 -2.62 6.13
CA ILE A 227 14.55 -1.73 5.65
C ILE A 227 14.72 -0.55 6.60
N LEU A 228 13.61 0.01 7.13
CA LEU A 228 13.67 1.10 8.10
C LEU A 228 14.36 0.64 9.40
N LEU A 229 14.06 -0.55 9.89
CA LEU A 229 14.77 -1.13 11.02
C LEU A 229 16.25 -1.36 10.71
N LYS A 230 16.57 -1.96 9.56
CA LYS A 230 17.97 -2.19 9.15
C LYS A 230 18.76 -0.89 9.06
N SER A 231 18.16 0.22 8.63
CA SER A 231 18.85 1.50 8.56
C SER A 231 19.35 1.96 9.94
N THR A 232 18.61 1.67 11.02
CA THR A 232 19.07 1.97 12.37
C THR A 232 20.17 1.02 12.86
N ASP A 233 20.12 -0.26 12.45
CA ASP A 233 21.18 -1.23 12.74
C ASP A 233 22.48 -0.84 12.01
N LEU A 234 22.37 -0.15 10.86
CA LEU A 234 23.50 0.42 10.10
C LEU A 234 24.03 1.76 10.67
N GLY A 235 23.46 2.27 11.77
CA GLY A 235 23.94 3.46 12.47
C GLY A 235 23.20 4.75 12.13
N ILE A 236 22.08 4.70 11.41
CA ILE A 236 21.24 5.89 11.19
C ILE A 236 20.49 6.23 12.49
N GLU A 237 20.59 7.48 12.89
CA GLU A 237 19.80 7.99 14.02
C GLU A 237 18.29 7.89 13.73
N GLN A 238 17.52 7.62 14.78
CA GLN A 238 16.08 7.39 14.68
C GLN A 238 15.33 8.53 13.96
N ASN A 239 15.77 9.78 14.17
CA ASN A 239 15.16 10.95 13.55
C ASN A 239 15.27 10.95 12.02
N PHE A 240 16.33 10.36 11.45
CA PHE A 240 16.56 10.31 10.01
C PHE A 240 15.87 9.15 9.31
N VAL A 241 15.30 8.18 10.02
CA VAL A 241 14.63 7.03 9.41
C VAL A 241 13.47 7.44 8.48
N PRO A 242 12.67 8.47 8.78
CA PRO A 242 11.67 8.96 7.82
C PRO A 242 12.27 9.41 6.47
N ILE A 243 13.50 9.91 6.44
CA ILE A 243 14.19 10.27 5.19
C ILE A 243 14.52 9.03 4.38
N ILE A 244 14.92 7.92 5.01
CA ILE A 244 15.11 6.63 4.33
C ILE A 244 13.78 6.18 3.66
N TYR A 245 12.67 6.36 4.35
CA TYR A 245 11.35 6.06 3.79
C TYR A 245 10.97 7.01 2.64
N ALA A 246 11.32 8.29 2.74
CA ALA A 246 11.14 9.24 1.64
C ALA A 246 11.93 8.82 0.39
N ILE A 247 13.16 8.29 0.52
CA ILE A 247 13.95 7.76 -0.60
C ILE A 247 13.20 6.61 -1.30
N ILE A 248 12.64 5.67 -0.52
CA ILE A 248 11.82 4.58 -1.08
C ILE A 248 10.64 5.15 -1.89
N ASN A 249 9.90 6.10 -1.34
CA ASN A 249 8.73 6.69 -2.00
C ASN A 249 9.10 7.51 -3.25
N ILE A 250 10.20 8.25 -3.22
CA ILE A 250 10.72 9.01 -4.38
C ILE A 250 11.06 8.05 -5.52
N THR A 251 11.83 7.00 -5.25
CA THR A 251 12.27 6.05 -6.28
C THR A 251 11.10 5.21 -6.79
N HIS A 252 10.19 4.77 -5.92
CA HIS A 252 8.94 4.13 -6.29
C HIS A 252 8.13 4.99 -7.27
N THR A 253 7.97 6.27 -6.97
CA THR A 253 7.22 7.21 -7.79
C THR A 253 7.91 7.46 -9.13
N ALA A 254 9.20 7.72 -9.11
CA ALA A 254 9.98 8.06 -10.31
C ALA A 254 10.00 6.94 -11.35
N ILE A 255 10.07 5.68 -10.90
CA ILE A 255 10.15 4.52 -11.82
C ILE A 255 8.78 4.12 -12.39
N GLY A 256 7.66 4.49 -11.77
CA GLY A 256 6.34 3.99 -12.15
C GLY A 256 5.99 4.21 -13.62
N ILE A 257 6.14 5.44 -14.13
CA ILE A 257 5.88 5.76 -15.54
C ILE A 257 6.92 5.11 -16.48
N PRO A 258 8.23 5.24 -16.24
CA PRO A 258 9.25 4.55 -17.05
C PRO A 258 9.04 3.02 -17.12
N ALA A 259 8.69 2.38 -16.01
CA ALA A 259 8.41 0.94 -15.97
C ALA A 259 7.20 0.55 -16.83
N GLY A 260 6.15 1.37 -16.80
CA GLY A 260 4.99 1.19 -17.68
C GLY A 260 5.37 1.25 -19.14
N ILE A 261 6.06 2.31 -19.57
CA ILE A 261 6.52 2.48 -20.96
C ILE A 261 7.46 1.35 -21.37
N LEU A 262 8.40 0.97 -20.51
CA LEU A 262 9.33 -0.12 -20.78
C LEU A 262 8.58 -1.46 -20.93
N SER A 263 7.57 -1.71 -20.09
CA SER A 263 6.78 -2.94 -20.13
C SER A 263 5.99 -3.09 -21.43
N ASP A 264 5.57 -1.98 -22.02
CA ASP A 264 4.90 -1.99 -23.32
C ASP A 264 5.87 -2.23 -24.48
N LYS A 265 7.15 -1.82 -24.35
CA LYS A 265 8.19 -1.99 -25.40
C LYS A 265 8.82 -3.38 -25.40
N ILE A 266 9.25 -3.89 -24.25
CA ILE A 266 10.02 -5.15 -24.16
C ILE A 266 9.22 -6.33 -23.63
N GLY A 267 7.98 -6.09 -23.19
CA GLY A 267 7.07 -7.08 -22.61
C GLY A 267 6.96 -6.99 -21.09
N LYS A 268 5.73 -7.12 -20.59
CA LYS A 268 5.39 -6.95 -19.17
C LYS A 268 6.09 -7.98 -18.28
N GLU A 269 6.19 -9.22 -18.75
CA GLU A 269 6.82 -10.33 -18.04
C GLU A 269 8.32 -10.08 -17.81
N LYS A 270 9.02 -9.55 -18.81
CA LYS A 270 10.45 -9.24 -18.70
C LYS A 270 10.72 -8.12 -17.71
N VAL A 271 9.88 -7.08 -17.72
CA VAL A 271 10.02 -5.95 -16.78
C VAL A 271 9.69 -6.38 -15.35
N LEU A 272 8.74 -7.29 -15.16
CA LEU A 272 8.47 -7.87 -13.84
C LEU A 272 9.66 -8.67 -13.31
N ILE A 273 10.35 -9.45 -14.17
CA ILE A 273 11.58 -10.17 -13.79
C ILE A 273 12.67 -9.19 -13.36
N ILE A 274 12.83 -8.05 -14.05
CA ILE A 274 13.76 -6.98 -13.62
C ILE A 274 13.39 -6.50 -12.21
N GLY A 275 12.10 -6.27 -11.92
CA GLY A 275 11.65 -5.91 -10.58
C GLY A 275 12.05 -6.96 -9.53
N PHE A 276 11.89 -8.25 -9.83
CA PHE A 276 12.28 -9.32 -8.91
C PHE A 276 13.80 -9.40 -8.69
N ILE A 277 14.60 -9.18 -9.74
CA ILE A 277 16.06 -9.09 -9.63
C ILE A 277 16.48 -7.92 -8.73
N LEU A 278 15.81 -6.76 -8.85
CA LEU A 278 16.06 -5.62 -7.96
C LEU A 278 15.72 -5.92 -6.50
N PHE A 279 14.64 -6.67 -6.26
CA PHE A 279 14.32 -7.13 -4.90
C PHE A 279 15.43 -8.04 -4.33
N VAL A 280 15.86 -9.03 -5.11
CA VAL A 280 16.97 -9.93 -4.69
C VAL A 280 18.25 -9.13 -4.46
N LEU A 281 18.56 -8.14 -5.31
CA LEU A 281 19.71 -7.26 -5.15
C LEU A 281 19.62 -6.43 -3.87
N SER A 282 18.45 -5.83 -3.59
CA SER A 282 18.21 -5.08 -2.35
C SER A 282 18.39 -5.98 -1.12
N SER A 283 17.87 -7.22 -1.17
CA SER A 283 18.02 -8.21 -0.09
C SER A 283 19.46 -8.63 0.11
N LEU A 284 20.20 -8.83 -0.97
CA LEU A 284 21.63 -9.17 -0.91
C LEU A 284 22.45 -8.02 -0.33
N LEU A 285 22.19 -6.78 -0.75
CA LEU A 285 22.86 -5.61 -0.18
C LEU A 285 22.51 -5.45 1.32
N MET A 286 21.27 -5.76 1.72
CA MET A 286 20.87 -5.75 3.11
C MET A 286 21.63 -6.80 3.95
N TYR A 287 21.88 -7.97 3.38
CA TYR A 287 22.67 -9.04 4.02
C TYR A 287 24.15 -8.69 4.11
N LEU A 288 24.75 -8.12 3.05
CA LEU A 288 26.16 -7.75 2.97
C LEU A 288 26.49 -6.39 3.60
N SER A 289 25.48 -5.70 4.15
CA SER A 289 25.63 -4.32 4.61
C SER A 289 26.49 -4.22 5.87
N GLU A 290 27.35 -3.18 5.87
CA GLU A 290 28.26 -2.86 6.96
C GLU A 290 27.79 -1.61 7.71
N LYS A 291 28.03 -1.54 9.02
CA LYS A 291 27.68 -0.39 9.85
C LYS A 291 28.39 0.88 9.37
N ASN A 292 27.70 2.00 9.44
CA ASN A 292 28.18 3.34 9.08
C ASN A 292 28.65 3.50 7.63
N ASN A 293 28.24 2.60 6.73
CA ASN A 293 28.56 2.70 5.32
C ASN A 293 27.39 3.33 4.54
N LEU A 294 27.55 4.59 4.15
CA LEU A 294 26.55 5.39 3.44
C LEU A 294 26.10 4.75 2.11
N VAL A 295 26.97 3.98 1.46
CA VAL A 295 26.62 3.30 0.19
C VAL A 295 25.47 2.33 0.43
N TYR A 296 25.53 1.50 1.46
CA TYR A 296 24.44 0.57 1.78
C TYR A 296 23.20 1.30 2.29
N ILE A 297 23.37 2.30 3.15
CA ILE A 297 22.27 3.08 3.72
C ILE A 297 21.41 3.73 2.63
N ILE A 298 22.00 4.18 1.53
CA ILE A 298 21.29 4.85 0.43
C ILE A 298 20.85 3.85 -0.64
N SER A 299 21.72 2.89 -1.02
CA SER A 299 21.43 1.98 -2.15
C SER A 299 20.28 0.99 -1.83
N ILE A 300 20.19 0.49 -0.60
CA ILE A 300 19.13 -0.45 -0.21
C ILE A 300 17.74 0.14 -0.41
N PRO A 301 17.37 1.29 0.21
CA PRO A 301 16.05 1.90 0.04
C PRO A 301 15.80 2.37 -1.40
N LEU A 302 16.82 2.85 -2.11
CA LEU A 302 16.71 3.26 -3.51
C LEU A 302 16.32 2.09 -4.41
N ILE A 303 17.05 0.97 -4.32
CA ILE A 303 16.79 -0.22 -5.14
C ILE A 303 15.47 -0.87 -4.76
N TYR A 304 15.14 -0.91 -3.46
CA TYR A 304 13.85 -1.41 -3.01
C TYR A 304 12.68 -0.58 -3.55
N GLY A 305 12.78 0.74 -3.53
CA GLY A 305 11.76 1.63 -4.11
C GLY A 305 11.57 1.40 -5.62
N LEU A 306 12.66 1.18 -6.38
CA LEU A 306 12.58 0.79 -7.79
C LEU A 306 11.83 -0.54 -7.97
N TYR A 307 12.15 -1.55 -7.16
CA TYR A 307 11.43 -2.82 -7.16
C TYR A 307 9.92 -2.63 -6.93
N VAL A 308 9.54 -1.88 -5.90
CA VAL A 308 8.12 -1.65 -5.56
C VAL A 308 7.39 -0.97 -6.72
N GLY A 309 7.98 0.09 -7.29
CA GLY A 309 7.36 0.83 -8.40
C GLY A 309 7.18 0.00 -9.66
N ILE A 310 8.18 -0.81 -10.03
CA ILE A 310 8.07 -1.75 -11.16
C ILE A 310 6.99 -2.79 -10.88
N SER A 311 7.04 -3.42 -9.71
CA SER A 311 6.15 -4.53 -9.37
C SER A 311 4.69 -4.08 -9.30
N GLU A 312 4.38 -2.96 -8.62
CA GLU A 312 3.01 -2.44 -8.56
C GLU A 312 2.43 -2.10 -9.94
N THR A 313 3.23 -1.46 -10.79
CA THR A 313 2.79 -1.03 -12.12
C THR A 313 2.55 -2.23 -13.03
N VAL A 314 3.52 -3.15 -13.09
CA VAL A 314 3.51 -4.23 -14.07
C VAL A 314 2.59 -5.38 -13.68
N GLN A 315 2.46 -5.71 -12.40
CA GLN A 315 1.53 -6.76 -11.94
C GLN A 315 0.08 -6.43 -12.31
N ARG A 316 -0.34 -5.18 -12.09
CA ARG A 316 -1.69 -4.74 -12.49
C ARG A 316 -1.91 -4.83 -14.01
N ALA A 317 -0.90 -4.44 -14.78
CA ALA A 317 -0.95 -4.50 -16.25
C ALA A 317 -1.00 -5.95 -16.76
N LEU A 318 -0.32 -6.89 -16.10
CA LEU A 318 -0.35 -8.32 -16.44
C LEU A 318 -1.72 -8.94 -16.17
N ILE A 319 -2.34 -8.65 -15.03
CA ILE A 319 -3.69 -9.12 -14.72
C ILE A 319 -4.67 -8.63 -15.79
N SER A 320 -4.58 -7.33 -16.14
CA SER A 320 -5.44 -6.76 -17.18
C SER A 320 -5.17 -7.32 -18.58
N LYS A 321 -3.95 -7.79 -18.88
CA LYS A 321 -3.58 -8.45 -20.14
C LYS A 321 -4.17 -9.84 -20.27
N TYR A 322 -4.13 -10.62 -19.17
CA TYR A 322 -4.55 -12.03 -19.22
C TYR A 322 -6.02 -12.26 -18.91
N VAL A 323 -6.73 -11.27 -18.34
CA VAL A 323 -8.12 -11.42 -17.93
C VAL A 323 -9.02 -10.49 -18.72
N SER A 324 -10.10 -11.05 -19.30
CA SER A 324 -11.12 -10.26 -19.99
C SER A 324 -11.79 -9.24 -19.08
N GLU A 325 -12.29 -8.15 -19.63
CA GLU A 325 -12.88 -7.03 -18.87
C GLU A 325 -13.98 -7.48 -17.90
N HIS A 326 -14.79 -8.44 -18.32
CA HIS A 326 -15.90 -8.97 -17.53
C HIS A 326 -15.46 -9.63 -16.21
N TYR A 327 -14.27 -10.24 -16.16
CA TYR A 327 -13.75 -10.94 -14.97
C TYR A 327 -12.66 -10.19 -14.21
N ARG A 328 -12.25 -8.98 -14.66
CA ARG A 328 -11.15 -8.21 -14.03
C ARG A 328 -11.36 -7.97 -12.55
N GLY A 329 -12.59 -7.60 -12.13
CA GLY A 329 -12.89 -7.36 -10.72
C GLY A 329 -12.67 -8.61 -9.85
N THR A 330 -13.16 -9.77 -10.33
CA THR A 330 -12.97 -11.07 -9.65
C THR A 330 -11.49 -11.46 -9.62
N ALA A 331 -10.77 -11.24 -10.72
CA ALA A 331 -9.35 -11.55 -10.83
C ALA A 331 -8.49 -10.68 -9.87
N PHE A 332 -8.72 -9.37 -9.82
CA PHE A 332 -8.03 -8.49 -8.88
C PHE A 332 -8.35 -8.82 -7.42
N GLY A 333 -9.60 -9.21 -7.14
CA GLY A 333 -9.99 -9.66 -5.81
C GLY A 333 -9.27 -10.92 -5.37
N PHE A 334 -9.28 -11.95 -6.23
CA PHE A 334 -8.58 -13.22 -5.96
C PHE A 334 -7.07 -13.04 -5.87
N TYR A 335 -6.46 -12.32 -6.82
CA TYR A 335 -5.06 -11.94 -6.77
C TYR A 335 -4.71 -11.28 -5.43
N GLY A 336 -5.46 -10.26 -5.03
CA GLY A 336 -5.21 -9.53 -3.77
C GLY A 336 -5.29 -10.43 -2.54
N LEU A 337 -6.25 -11.37 -2.48
CA LEU A 337 -6.36 -12.33 -1.38
C LEU A 337 -5.13 -13.25 -1.29
N ILE A 338 -4.72 -13.83 -2.42
CA ILE A 338 -3.54 -14.73 -2.44
C ILE A 338 -2.28 -13.96 -2.05
N ILE A 339 -2.04 -12.80 -2.66
CA ILE A 339 -0.87 -11.96 -2.33
C ILE A 339 -0.90 -11.53 -0.86
N GLY A 340 -2.06 -11.11 -0.34
CA GLY A 340 -2.19 -10.72 1.07
C GLY A 340 -1.87 -11.86 2.04
N ILE A 341 -2.36 -13.07 1.78
CA ILE A 341 -2.06 -14.26 2.60
C ILE A 341 -0.56 -14.61 2.51
N CYS A 342 -0.02 -14.70 1.29
CA CYS A 342 1.40 -15.01 1.09
C CYS A 342 2.31 -13.96 1.72
N PHE A 343 1.97 -12.67 1.58
CA PHE A 343 2.72 -11.57 2.17
C PHE A 343 2.68 -11.57 3.70
N LEU A 344 1.53 -11.91 4.31
CA LEU A 344 1.42 -12.09 5.76
C LEU A 344 2.37 -13.20 6.24
N ILE A 345 2.31 -14.38 5.62
CA ILE A 345 3.16 -15.51 5.96
C ILE A 345 4.63 -15.14 5.75
N GLY A 346 4.97 -14.53 4.63
CA GLY A 346 6.33 -14.09 4.29
C GLY A 346 6.91 -13.12 5.31
N ASN A 347 6.15 -12.10 5.71
CA ASN A 347 6.62 -11.11 6.70
C ASN A 347 6.79 -11.70 8.10
N ILE A 348 5.89 -12.58 8.53
CA ILE A 348 6.06 -13.31 9.80
C ILE A 348 7.33 -14.18 9.75
N THR A 349 7.51 -14.93 8.67
CA THR A 349 8.68 -15.79 8.48
C THR A 349 9.97 -14.98 8.45
N PHE A 350 10.00 -13.87 7.72
CA PHE A 350 11.16 -12.99 7.64
C PHE A 350 11.52 -12.39 9.01
N GLY A 351 10.51 -11.88 9.73
CA GLY A 351 10.70 -11.38 11.09
C GLY A 351 11.21 -12.46 12.05
N PHE A 352 10.66 -13.70 11.98
CA PHE A 352 11.09 -14.82 12.78
C PHE A 352 12.55 -15.23 12.49
N LEU A 353 12.93 -15.27 11.22
CA LEU A 353 14.31 -15.54 10.83
C LEU A 353 15.26 -14.46 11.35
N TRP A 354 14.86 -13.20 11.31
CA TRP A 354 15.69 -12.11 11.81
C TRP A 354 15.82 -12.12 13.34
N ASP A 355 14.76 -12.48 14.08
CA ASP A 355 14.82 -12.56 15.55
C ASP A 355 15.70 -13.73 16.04
N ASN A 356 15.82 -14.83 15.25
CA ASN A 356 16.52 -16.06 15.68
C ASN A 356 17.89 -16.27 15.03
N TYR A 357 18.13 -15.70 13.86
CA TYR A 357 19.39 -15.80 13.13
C TYR A 357 19.90 -14.38 12.92
N ASP A 358 21.04 -14.07 13.54
CA ASP A 358 21.64 -12.73 13.47
C ASP A 358 21.88 -12.32 11.99
N ILE A 359 20.90 -11.60 11.40
CA ILE A 359 20.95 -11.06 10.04
C ILE A 359 21.48 -9.61 10.10
N SER A 360 22.15 -9.27 11.19
CA SER A 360 22.76 -7.96 11.43
C SER A 360 24.03 -7.74 10.63
#